data_5fb6d3d103371fc4d98f7d1805cf077a
#
_entry.id   5fb6d3d103371fc4d98f7d1805cf077a
#
_cell.length_a   1.000
_cell.length_b   1.000
_cell.length_c   1.000
_cell.angle_alpha   90.00
_cell.angle_beta   90.00
_cell.angle_gamma   90.00
#
_symmetry.space_group_name_H-M   'P 1'
#
loop_
_entity.id
_entity.type
_entity.pdbx_description
1 polymer ?
#
loop_
_entity_poly.entity_id
_entity_poly.type
_entity_poly.pdbx_seq_one_letter_code
_entity_poly.pdbx_strand_id
1 'polypeptide(L)'
;MARTKRKTNLVIPAAESPAQAQKQYRAAAYVRLSVEDSGKPGADTIEGQKALLTSFIKSSSDMELAALFCDNGRTGTDFDRPQFEKMMEEVRKGHIDCIVVKDLSRFGRNYKETGNYLERIFPFLGVRFIAVNDGFDTLTAQRGADGYLVPLKNLINEVYSKDISRKSGSALAAKQKNGDFIGAWAPLQLPQTTG
;
A
#
# COMPACT_ATOMS: atom_id res chain seq x y z
N MET A 1 -56.79 -15.68 51.69
CA MET A 1 -55.52 -16.41 51.59
C MET A 1 -54.77 -15.92 50.36
N ALA A 2 -53.73 -15.10 50.53
CA ALA A 2 -52.98 -14.51 49.43
C ALA A 2 -51.79 -15.40 49.09
N ARG A 3 -51.68 -15.84 47.84
CA ARG A 3 -50.63 -16.73 47.31
C ARG A 3 -49.46 -15.91 46.75
N THR A 4 -48.40 -15.83 47.48
CA THR A 4 -47.16 -15.12 47.14
C THR A 4 -46.44 -15.89 46.03
N LYS A 5 -46.31 -15.29 44.81
CA LYS A 5 -45.44 -15.81 43.72
C LYS A 5 -44.00 -15.47 43.98
N ARG A 6 -43.16 -16.48 44.27
CA ARG A 6 -41.71 -16.38 44.27
C ARG A 6 -41.20 -16.17 42.84
N LYS A 7 -40.60 -15.03 42.57
CA LYS A 7 -39.80 -14.81 41.35
C LYS A 7 -38.42 -15.45 41.53
N THR A 8 -38.18 -16.56 40.88
CA THR A 8 -36.84 -17.15 40.75
C THR A 8 -36.10 -16.38 39.68
N ASN A 9 -35.11 -15.55 40.11
CA ASN A 9 -34.15 -14.97 39.15
C ASN A 9 -33.20 -16.10 38.72
N LEU A 10 -33.45 -16.66 37.53
CA LEU A 10 -32.44 -17.45 36.85
C LEU A 10 -31.35 -16.49 36.34
N VAL A 11 -30.23 -16.48 37.04
CA VAL A 11 -28.99 -15.90 36.51
C VAL A 11 -28.47 -16.91 35.51
N ILE A 12 -28.69 -16.63 34.21
CA ILE A 12 -28.04 -17.34 33.11
C ILE A 12 -26.59 -16.88 33.14
N PRO A 13 -25.59 -17.73 33.40
CA PRO A 13 -24.21 -17.32 33.23
C PRO A 13 -24.01 -16.93 31.78
N ALA A 14 -23.50 -15.70 31.54
CA ALA A 14 -23.12 -15.27 30.21
C ALA A 14 -22.14 -16.30 29.68
N ALA A 15 -22.53 -16.97 28.58
CA ALA A 15 -21.64 -17.86 27.88
C ALA A 15 -20.43 -17.04 27.45
N GLU A 16 -19.27 -17.33 28.03
CA GLU A 16 -17.99 -16.82 27.58
C GLU A 16 -17.88 -17.16 26.10
N SER A 17 -17.92 -16.12 25.26
CA SER A 17 -17.65 -16.28 23.83
C SER A 17 -16.31 -16.99 23.70
N PRO A 18 -16.20 -18.10 22.95
CA PRO A 18 -14.94 -18.78 22.76
C PRO A 18 -13.93 -17.73 22.27
N ALA A 19 -12.84 -17.58 23.00
CA ALA A 19 -11.72 -16.74 22.61
C ALA A 19 -11.40 -17.10 21.15
N GLN A 20 -11.72 -16.21 20.22
CA GLN A 20 -11.42 -16.40 18.80
C GLN A 20 -9.91 -16.56 18.74
N ALA A 21 -9.44 -17.76 18.44
CA ALA A 21 -8.03 -18.03 18.22
C ALA A 21 -7.55 -16.98 17.22
N GLN A 22 -6.69 -16.07 17.69
CA GLN A 22 -6.18 -14.98 16.86
C GLN A 22 -5.44 -15.64 15.69
N LYS A 23 -5.95 -15.46 14.47
CA LYS A 23 -5.32 -16.00 13.27
C LYS A 23 -3.92 -15.41 13.17
N GLN A 24 -2.91 -16.24 13.20
CA GLN A 24 -1.53 -15.83 12.98
C GLN A 24 -1.27 -15.80 11.47
N TYR A 25 -0.89 -14.63 10.98
CA TYR A 25 -0.62 -14.42 9.56
C TYR A 25 0.85 -14.69 9.24
N ARG A 26 1.09 -15.41 8.15
CA ARG A 26 2.43 -15.61 7.58
C ARG A 26 2.71 -14.47 6.62
N ALA A 27 3.48 -13.48 7.09
CA ALA A 27 3.71 -12.23 6.40
C ALA A 27 4.93 -12.28 5.47
N ALA A 28 4.75 -11.83 4.24
CA ALA A 28 5.84 -11.50 3.33
C ALA A 28 6.13 -10.00 3.39
N ALA A 29 7.38 -9.64 3.64
CA ALA A 29 7.84 -8.26 3.47
C ALA A 29 8.28 -8.07 2.01
N TYR A 30 7.67 -7.11 1.30
CA TYR A 30 8.06 -6.78 -0.06
C TYR A 30 8.68 -5.39 -0.12
N VAL A 31 9.90 -5.35 -0.67
CA VAL A 31 10.73 -4.14 -0.77
C VAL A 31 11.04 -3.87 -2.24
N ARG A 32 10.96 -2.60 -2.66
CA ARG A 32 11.33 -2.19 -4.00
C ARG A 32 12.03 -0.82 -3.99
N LEU A 33 13.16 -0.73 -4.67
CA LEU A 33 13.80 0.54 -4.98
C LEU A 33 13.25 1.15 -6.26
N SER A 34 13.09 2.48 -6.24
CA SER A 34 12.92 3.27 -7.45
C SER A 34 14.29 3.77 -7.92
N VAL A 35 14.53 3.80 -9.24
CA VAL A 35 15.76 4.38 -9.81
C VAL A 35 15.92 5.84 -9.42
N GLU A 36 14.81 6.55 -9.22
CA GLU A 36 14.79 7.97 -8.83
C GLU A 36 15.28 8.21 -7.40
N ASP A 37 15.26 7.19 -6.54
CA ASP A 37 15.69 7.25 -5.14
C ASP A 37 17.17 6.84 -4.98
N SER A 38 17.80 6.30 -6.04
CA SER A 38 19.19 5.89 -6.02
C SER A 38 20.11 7.11 -5.97
N GLY A 39 20.85 7.28 -4.87
CA GLY A 39 21.92 8.27 -4.74
C GLY A 39 21.53 9.62 -4.15
N LYS A 40 20.31 9.84 -3.67
CA LYS A 40 19.94 11.05 -2.92
C LYS A 40 20.25 10.88 -1.43
N PRO A 41 20.87 11.89 -0.76
CA PRO A 41 21.00 11.89 0.70
C PRO A 41 19.60 11.82 1.34
N GLY A 42 19.39 10.83 2.22
CA GLY A 42 18.06 10.58 2.83
C GLY A 42 17.10 9.75 1.98
N ALA A 43 17.57 9.19 0.85
CA ALA A 43 16.78 8.28 0.04
C ALA A 43 16.45 6.99 0.81
N ASP A 44 15.29 6.43 0.50
CA ASP A 44 14.86 5.14 1.00
C ASP A 44 15.81 4.03 0.53
N THR A 45 16.67 3.56 1.42
CA THR A 45 17.52 2.42 1.12
C THR A 45 16.74 1.11 1.25
N ILE A 46 17.20 0.08 0.52
CA ILE A 46 16.63 -1.28 0.67
C ILE A 46 16.76 -1.75 2.12
N GLU A 47 17.90 -1.51 2.73
CA GLU A 47 18.20 -1.89 4.11
C GLU A 47 17.27 -1.20 5.09
N GLY A 48 16.99 0.08 4.91
CA GLY A 48 16.05 0.86 5.72
C GLY A 48 14.63 0.32 5.60
N GLN A 49 14.17 0.02 4.37
CA GLN A 49 12.85 -0.58 4.15
C GLN A 49 12.75 -1.98 4.77
N LYS A 50 13.78 -2.83 4.61
CA LYS A 50 13.81 -4.17 5.23
C LYS A 50 13.73 -4.09 6.75
N ALA A 51 14.53 -3.21 7.36
CA ALA A 51 14.55 -3.03 8.81
C ALA A 51 13.18 -2.56 9.33
N LEU A 52 12.56 -1.58 8.66
CA LEU A 52 11.25 -1.06 9.00
C LEU A 52 10.18 -2.15 8.94
N LEU A 53 10.08 -2.88 7.83
CA LEU A 53 9.06 -3.91 7.65
C LEU A 53 9.27 -5.10 8.61
N THR A 54 10.53 -5.52 8.81
CA THR A 54 10.85 -6.58 9.75
C THR A 54 10.50 -6.20 11.19
N SER A 55 10.81 -4.96 11.59
CA SER A 55 10.46 -4.43 12.91
C SER A 55 8.95 -4.36 13.10
N PHE A 56 8.23 -3.87 12.09
CA PHE A 56 6.78 -3.79 12.10
C PHE A 56 6.13 -5.16 12.28
N ILE A 57 6.54 -6.16 11.48
CA ILE A 57 6.01 -7.53 11.57
C ILE A 57 6.31 -8.15 12.94
N LYS A 58 7.55 -7.99 13.44
CA LYS A 58 7.94 -8.53 14.75
C LYS A 58 7.23 -7.88 15.93
N SER A 59 6.84 -6.62 15.81
CA SER A 59 6.08 -5.92 16.85
C SER A 59 4.60 -6.30 16.90
N SER A 60 4.09 -6.94 15.86
CA SER A 60 2.70 -7.38 15.76
C SER A 60 2.53 -8.77 16.33
N SER A 61 1.56 -8.93 17.22
CA SER A 61 1.27 -10.21 17.88
C SER A 61 0.56 -11.23 16.99
N ASP A 62 0.00 -10.77 15.86
CA ASP A 62 -0.83 -11.55 14.95
C ASP A 62 -0.12 -11.92 13.63
N MET A 63 1.19 -11.62 13.53
CA MET A 63 1.97 -11.87 12.32
C MET A 63 3.33 -12.49 12.63
N GLU A 64 3.80 -13.35 11.73
CA GLU A 64 5.19 -13.84 11.70
C GLU A 64 5.81 -13.58 10.33
N LEU A 65 7.11 -13.28 10.29
CA LEU A 65 7.83 -13.07 9.03
C LEU A 65 8.14 -14.41 8.38
N ALA A 66 7.41 -14.74 7.30
CA ALA A 66 7.63 -15.94 6.53
C ALA A 66 8.75 -15.77 5.48
N ALA A 67 8.77 -14.62 4.78
CA ALA A 67 9.76 -14.37 3.73
C ALA A 67 9.96 -12.87 3.48
N LEU A 68 11.11 -12.53 2.86
CA LEU A 68 11.43 -11.18 2.42
C LEU A 68 11.78 -11.20 0.94
N PHE A 69 11.07 -10.39 0.15
CA PHE A 69 11.26 -10.26 -1.29
C PHE A 69 11.73 -8.86 -1.63
N CYS A 70 12.72 -8.76 -2.52
CA CYS A 70 13.35 -7.49 -2.84
C CYS A 70 13.61 -7.39 -4.34
N ASP A 71 12.92 -6.46 -5.01
CA ASP A 71 13.18 -6.11 -6.41
C ASP A 71 14.00 -4.82 -6.50
N ASN A 72 15.20 -4.94 -7.06
CA ASN A 72 16.06 -3.80 -7.39
C ASN A 72 15.67 -3.30 -8.78
N GLY A 73 14.91 -2.23 -8.85
CA GLY A 73 14.57 -1.58 -10.12
C GLY A 73 15.79 -0.91 -10.76
N ARG A 74 16.68 -1.70 -11.36
CA ARG A 74 17.91 -1.20 -12.00
C ARG A 74 17.69 -0.51 -13.34
N THR A 75 16.54 -0.69 -13.97
CA THR A 75 16.25 -0.10 -15.29
C THR A 75 14.87 0.53 -15.30
N GLY A 76 14.79 1.79 -15.75
CA GLY A 76 13.54 2.57 -15.80
C GLY A 76 12.49 2.01 -16.78
N THR A 77 12.85 0.99 -17.56
CA THR A 77 12.02 0.34 -18.59
C THR A 77 11.68 -1.11 -18.29
N ASP A 78 12.40 -1.78 -17.37
CA ASP A 78 12.13 -3.17 -17.04
C ASP A 78 10.93 -3.30 -16.07
N PHE A 79 9.84 -3.81 -16.61
CA PHE A 79 8.66 -4.24 -15.85
C PHE A 79 8.90 -5.57 -15.12
N ASP A 80 10.12 -6.11 -15.23
CA ASP A 80 10.47 -7.41 -14.67
C ASP A 80 10.58 -7.30 -13.14
N ARG A 81 9.71 -8.05 -12.45
CA ARG A 81 9.60 -8.10 -10.99
C ARG A 81 9.70 -9.55 -10.51
N PRO A 82 10.84 -10.20 -10.70
CA PRO A 82 10.97 -11.64 -10.45
C PRO A 82 10.69 -12.01 -8.99
N GLN A 83 11.02 -11.13 -8.05
CA GLN A 83 10.75 -11.40 -6.65
C GLN A 83 9.26 -11.18 -6.29
N PHE A 84 8.60 -10.23 -6.94
CA PHE A 84 7.15 -10.09 -6.82
C PHE A 84 6.42 -11.33 -7.35
N GLU A 85 6.83 -11.85 -8.50
CA GLU A 85 6.23 -13.07 -9.06
C GLU A 85 6.43 -14.28 -8.16
N LYS A 86 7.65 -14.48 -7.62
CA LYS A 86 7.91 -15.52 -6.63
C LYS A 86 7.05 -15.34 -5.37
N MET A 87 6.92 -14.12 -4.87
CA MET A 87 6.03 -13.85 -3.74
C MET A 87 4.58 -14.27 -4.07
N MET A 88 4.09 -13.93 -5.26
CA MET A 88 2.74 -14.28 -5.68
C MET A 88 2.55 -15.79 -5.89
N GLU A 89 3.59 -16.51 -6.29
CA GLU A 89 3.57 -17.98 -6.31
C GLU A 89 3.41 -18.57 -4.90
N GLU A 90 4.17 -18.09 -3.92
CA GLU A 90 4.06 -18.53 -2.53
C GLU A 90 2.69 -18.17 -1.90
N VAL A 91 2.12 -17.03 -2.29
CA VAL A 91 0.75 -16.66 -1.94
C VAL A 91 -0.27 -17.65 -2.53
N ARG A 92 -0.14 -18.01 -3.82
CA ARG A 92 -1.05 -18.98 -4.47
C ARG A 92 -0.94 -20.39 -3.87
N LYS A 93 0.25 -20.79 -3.42
CA LYS A 93 0.47 -22.04 -2.69
C LYS A 93 -0.09 -22.00 -1.26
N GLY A 94 -0.53 -20.84 -0.79
CA GLY A 94 -1.02 -20.64 0.56
C GLY A 94 0.07 -20.62 1.63
N HIS A 95 1.34 -20.46 1.26
CA HIS A 95 2.45 -20.33 2.22
C HIS A 95 2.53 -18.93 2.83
N ILE A 96 1.99 -17.91 2.14
CA ILE A 96 1.90 -16.52 2.55
C ILE A 96 0.43 -16.10 2.50
N ASP A 97 -0.07 -15.50 3.57
CA ASP A 97 -1.43 -15.00 3.69
C ASP A 97 -1.50 -13.52 4.12
N CYS A 98 -0.33 -12.87 4.27
CA CYS A 98 -0.21 -11.44 4.49
C CYS A 98 0.94 -10.86 3.67
N ILE A 99 0.73 -9.70 3.05
CA ILE A 99 1.77 -8.94 2.35
C ILE A 99 1.93 -7.58 3.04
N VAL A 100 3.17 -7.25 3.41
CA VAL A 100 3.50 -5.99 4.08
C VAL A 100 4.48 -5.21 3.21
N VAL A 101 4.12 -3.96 2.90
CA VAL A 101 4.94 -3.02 2.12
C VAL A 101 5.13 -1.72 2.89
N LYS A 102 6.15 -0.95 2.55
CA LYS A 102 6.35 0.36 3.19
C LYS A 102 5.22 1.31 2.84
N ASP A 103 4.91 1.44 1.57
CA ASP A 103 3.83 2.27 1.02
C ASP A 103 3.32 1.67 -0.30
N LEU A 104 2.17 2.14 -0.77
CA LEU A 104 1.56 1.64 -2.02
C LEU A 104 2.44 1.89 -3.25
N SER A 105 3.26 2.93 -3.26
CA SER A 105 4.15 3.22 -4.39
C SER A 105 5.23 2.13 -4.55
N ARG A 106 5.59 1.45 -3.46
CA ARG A 106 6.52 0.31 -3.47
C ARG A 106 5.88 -0.97 -3.95
N PHE A 107 4.56 -1.12 -3.73
CA PHE A 107 3.83 -2.29 -4.22
C PHE A 107 3.63 -2.25 -5.74
N GLY A 108 3.14 -1.16 -6.30
CA GLY A 108 2.85 -1.04 -7.73
C GLY A 108 3.28 0.29 -8.34
N ARG A 109 3.66 0.26 -9.62
CA ARG A 109 3.93 1.46 -10.44
C ARG A 109 2.70 1.91 -11.21
N ASN A 110 1.77 0.99 -11.45
CA ASN A 110 0.57 1.21 -12.24
C ASN A 110 -0.66 1.14 -11.33
N TYR A 111 -1.39 2.24 -11.27
CA TYR A 111 -2.64 2.37 -10.55
C TYR A 111 -3.66 1.24 -10.85
N LYS A 112 -3.83 0.90 -12.15
CA LYS A 112 -4.80 -0.13 -12.56
C LYS A 112 -4.39 -1.51 -12.08
N GLU A 113 -3.10 -1.83 -12.15
CA GLU A 113 -2.55 -3.10 -11.70
C GLU A 113 -2.68 -3.21 -10.17
N THR A 114 -2.24 -2.20 -9.44
CA THR A 114 -2.35 -2.13 -7.98
C THR A 114 -3.79 -2.28 -7.52
N GLY A 115 -4.72 -1.53 -8.15
CA GLY A 115 -6.15 -1.65 -7.88
C GLY A 115 -6.68 -3.07 -8.11
N ASN A 116 -6.32 -3.71 -9.22
CA ASN A 116 -6.74 -5.08 -9.51
C ASN A 116 -6.27 -6.09 -8.46
N TYR A 117 -5.01 -5.98 -7.98
CA TYR A 117 -4.53 -6.83 -6.90
C TYR A 117 -5.32 -6.61 -5.61
N LEU A 118 -5.50 -5.36 -5.21
CA LEU A 118 -6.11 -5.01 -3.94
C LEU A 118 -7.64 -5.18 -3.93
N GLU A 119 -8.32 -4.90 -5.04
CA GLU A 119 -9.77 -4.99 -5.13
C GLU A 119 -10.29 -6.40 -5.46
N ARG A 120 -9.50 -7.21 -6.16
CA ARG A 120 -9.97 -8.51 -6.68
C ARG A 120 -9.09 -9.68 -6.26
N ILE A 121 -7.78 -9.62 -6.52
CA ILE A 121 -6.90 -10.78 -6.38
C ILE A 121 -6.70 -11.13 -4.90
N PHE A 122 -6.32 -10.17 -4.06
CA PHE A 122 -6.06 -10.42 -2.65
C PHE A 122 -7.31 -10.81 -1.86
N PRO A 123 -8.48 -10.18 -2.05
CA PRO A 123 -9.71 -10.64 -1.44
C PRO A 123 -10.09 -12.05 -1.85
N PHE A 124 -9.95 -12.37 -3.14
CA PHE A 124 -10.22 -13.71 -3.65
C PHE A 124 -9.29 -14.79 -3.05
N LEU A 125 -8.01 -14.46 -2.86
CA LEU A 125 -7.03 -15.35 -2.25
C LEU A 125 -7.04 -15.32 -0.71
N GLY A 126 -7.86 -14.48 -0.09
CA GLY A 126 -7.90 -14.31 1.37
C GLY A 126 -6.61 -13.70 1.95
N VAL A 127 -5.89 -12.89 1.17
CA VAL A 127 -4.63 -12.27 1.55
C VAL A 127 -4.88 -10.92 2.22
N ARG A 128 -4.30 -10.73 3.42
CA ARG A 128 -4.23 -9.44 4.09
C ARG A 128 -3.13 -8.60 3.45
N PHE A 129 -3.39 -7.32 3.21
CA PHE A 129 -2.41 -6.38 2.68
C PHE A 129 -2.26 -5.19 3.60
N ILE A 130 -1.00 -4.81 3.89
CA ILE A 130 -0.65 -3.72 4.79
C ILE A 130 0.36 -2.80 4.10
N ALA A 131 0.06 -1.48 4.04
CA ALA A 131 0.98 -0.42 3.65
C ALA A 131 1.27 0.44 4.89
N VAL A 132 2.47 0.27 5.47
CA VAL A 132 2.80 0.76 6.82
C VAL A 132 2.74 2.29 6.90
N ASN A 133 3.42 2.99 5.99
CA ASN A 133 3.47 4.45 6.00
C ASN A 133 2.14 5.10 5.58
N ASP A 134 1.34 4.39 4.78
CA ASP A 134 0.03 4.87 4.37
C ASP A 134 -1.05 4.60 5.44
N GLY A 135 -0.72 3.87 6.52
CA GLY A 135 -1.66 3.48 7.55
C GLY A 135 -2.80 2.59 7.03
N PHE A 136 -2.57 1.89 5.92
CA PHE A 136 -3.58 1.08 5.26
C PHE A 136 -3.43 -0.40 5.60
N ASP A 137 -4.52 -1.02 6.05
CA ASP A 137 -4.62 -2.45 6.34
C ASP A 137 -6.00 -2.96 5.92
N THR A 138 -6.02 -3.92 5.02
CA THR A 138 -7.28 -4.50 4.49
C THR A 138 -8.15 -5.11 5.59
N LEU A 139 -7.56 -5.64 6.66
CA LEU A 139 -8.32 -6.23 7.76
C LEU A 139 -9.06 -5.17 8.58
N THR A 140 -8.41 -4.04 8.86
CA THR A 140 -9.01 -2.94 9.63
C THR A 140 -10.02 -2.17 8.77
N ALA A 141 -9.69 -1.95 7.50
CA ALA A 141 -10.55 -1.26 6.56
C ALA A 141 -11.86 -2.01 6.25
N GLN A 142 -11.85 -3.35 6.29
CA GLN A 142 -13.07 -4.17 6.09
C GLN A 142 -14.13 -3.99 7.19
N ARG A 143 -13.75 -3.49 8.36
CA ARG A 143 -14.67 -3.28 9.49
C ARG A 143 -15.55 -2.03 9.35
N GLY A 144 -15.28 -1.17 8.35
CA GLY A 144 -16.12 0.00 8.04
C GLY A 144 -17.38 -0.38 7.25
N ALA A 145 -18.44 0.44 7.35
CA ALA A 145 -19.70 0.22 6.64
C ALA A 145 -19.56 0.16 5.11
N ASP A 146 -18.58 0.88 4.55
CA ASP A 146 -18.29 0.95 3.12
C ASP A 146 -17.19 -0.03 2.66
N GLY A 147 -16.73 -0.91 3.57
CA GLY A 147 -15.61 -1.81 3.33
C GLY A 147 -14.29 -1.07 3.05
N TYR A 148 -13.27 -1.80 2.59
CA TYR A 148 -11.95 -1.22 2.32
C TYR A 148 -11.83 -0.54 0.94
N LEU A 149 -12.83 -0.70 0.06
CA LEU A 149 -12.75 -0.18 -1.32
C LEU A 149 -12.73 1.35 -1.39
N VAL A 150 -13.49 2.03 -0.54
CA VAL A 150 -13.50 3.51 -0.53
C VAL A 150 -12.20 4.08 0.03
N PRO A 151 -11.71 3.67 1.21
CA PRO A 151 -10.39 4.08 1.69
C PRO A 151 -9.27 3.77 0.70
N LEU A 152 -9.32 2.60 0.07
CA LEU A 152 -8.34 2.19 -0.93
C LEU A 152 -8.35 3.10 -2.15
N LYS A 153 -9.53 3.39 -2.73
CA LYS A 153 -9.66 4.29 -3.88
C LYS A 153 -9.14 5.69 -3.57
N ASN A 154 -9.44 6.21 -2.39
CA ASN A 154 -8.96 7.52 -1.95
C ASN A 154 -7.43 7.54 -1.85
N LEU A 155 -6.85 6.52 -1.22
CA LEU A 155 -5.41 6.38 -1.07
C LEU A 155 -4.70 6.24 -2.43
N ILE A 156 -5.22 5.40 -3.31
CA ILE A 156 -4.70 5.22 -4.67
C ILE A 156 -4.76 6.54 -5.44
N ASN A 157 -5.87 7.27 -5.38
CA ASN A 157 -6.03 8.57 -6.04
C ASN A 157 -5.04 9.60 -5.51
N GLU A 158 -4.79 9.62 -4.20
CA GLU A 158 -3.82 10.51 -3.57
C GLU A 158 -2.40 10.22 -4.03
N VAL A 159 -1.97 8.96 -3.99
CA VAL A 159 -0.65 8.51 -4.44
C VAL A 159 -0.45 8.85 -5.93
N TYR A 160 -1.46 8.61 -6.76
CA TYR A 160 -1.41 8.90 -8.20
C TYR A 160 -1.34 10.41 -8.47
N SER A 161 -2.13 11.23 -7.77
CA SER A 161 -2.08 12.69 -7.89
C SER A 161 -0.71 13.26 -7.51
N LYS A 162 -0.10 12.74 -6.45
CA LYS A 162 1.26 13.12 -6.03
C LYS A 162 2.30 12.75 -7.09
N ASP A 163 2.19 11.56 -7.69
CA ASP A 163 3.12 11.09 -8.73
C ASP A 163 3.00 11.92 -10.02
N ILE A 164 1.77 12.23 -10.46
CA ILE A 164 1.53 13.14 -11.61
C ILE A 164 2.10 14.52 -11.33
N SER A 165 1.82 15.12 -10.17
CA SER A 165 2.33 16.43 -9.80
C SER A 165 3.86 16.48 -9.84
N ARG A 166 4.52 15.46 -9.30
CA ARG A 166 5.98 15.36 -9.30
C ARG A 166 6.53 15.24 -10.72
N LYS A 167 5.97 14.36 -11.57
CA LYS A 167 6.37 14.18 -12.96
C LYS A 167 6.14 15.43 -13.79
N SER A 168 4.98 16.06 -13.65
CA SER A 168 4.67 17.33 -14.34
C SER A 168 5.59 18.46 -13.90
N GLY A 169 5.85 18.59 -12.59
CA GLY A 169 6.78 19.58 -12.06
C GLY A 169 8.20 19.41 -12.57
N SER A 170 8.71 18.18 -12.61
CA SER A 170 10.04 17.89 -13.14
C SER A 170 10.15 18.15 -14.66
N ALA A 171 9.11 17.81 -15.42
CA ALA A 171 9.04 18.10 -16.85
C ALA A 171 9.00 19.60 -17.13
N LEU A 172 8.21 20.37 -16.36
CA LEU A 172 8.16 21.83 -16.47
C LEU A 172 9.51 22.46 -16.10
N ALA A 173 10.14 22.02 -15.03
CA ALA A 173 11.45 22.51 -14.63
C ALA A 173 12.53 22.23 -15.68
N ALA A 174 12.49 21.06 -16.33
CA ALA A 174 13.39 20.73 -17.43
C ALA A 174 13.17 21.66 -18.63
N LYS A 175 11.92 21.92 -19.04
CA LYS A 175 11.58 22.85 -20.10
C LYS A 175 12.03 24.28 -19.79
N GLN A 176 11.78 24.74 -18.54
CA GLN A 176 12.25 26.08 -18.09
C GLN A 176 13.77 26.19 -18.20
N LYS A 177 14.50 25.15 -17.76
CA LYS A 177 15.98 25.13 -17.85
C LYS A 177 16.49 25.17 -19.28
N ASN A 178 15.75 24.58 -20.21
CA ASN A 178 16.09 24.59 -21.65
C ASN A 178 15.67 25.90 -22.36
N GLY A 179 14.96 26.82 -21.66
CA GLY A 179 14.45 28.05 -22.26
C GLY A 179 13.17 27.88 -23.07
N ASP A 180 12.52 26.71 -22.98
CA ASP A 180 11.27 26.44 -23.67
C ASP A 180 10.12 27.28 -23.11
N PHE A 181 9.25 27.79 -23.99
CA PHE A 181 8.04 28.48 -23.55
C PHE A 181 7.06 27.50 -22.92
N ILE A 182 6.68 27.75 -21.67
CA ILE A 182 5.79 26.89 -20.87
C ILE A 182 4.39 27.49 -20.60
N GLY A 183 4.11 28.69 -21.10
CA GLY A 183 2.81 29.35 -20.96
C GLY A 183 1.73 28.72 -21.85
N ALA A 184 0.47 28.88 -21.45
CA ALA A 184 -0.68 28.43 -22.24
C ALA A 184 -0.85 29.18 -23.58
N TRP A 185 -0.28 30.39 -23.68
CA TRP A 185 -0.37 31.27 -24.84
C TRP A 185 1.02 31.75 -25.22
N ALA A 186 1.32 31.71 -26.51
CA ALA A 186 2.54 32.34 -27.02
C ALA A 186 2.46 33.86 -26.74
N PRO A 187 3.55 34.49 -26.24
CA PRO A 187 3.58 35.94 -26.12
C PRO A 187 3.37 36.55 -27.52
N LEU A 188 2.48 37.54 -27.58
CA LEU A 188 2.31 38.34 -28.80
C LEU A 188 3.69 38.89 -29.19
N GLN A 189 4.20 38.44 -30.32
CA GLN A 189 5.40 39.07 -30.91
C GLN A 189 5.00 40.54 -31.29
N LEU A 190 5.52 41.48 -30.52
CA LEU A 190 5.48 42.88 -30.95
C LEU A 190 6.25 42.95 -32.26
N PRO A 191 5.69 43.59 -33.32
CA PRO A 191 6.39 43.75 -34.59
C PRO A 191 7.69 44.49 -34.30
N GLN A 192 8.82 43.96 -34.74
CA GLN A 192 10.09 44.66 -34.71
C GLN A 192 9.97 45.89 -35.61
N THR A 193 9.99 47.06 -35.03
CA THR A 193 10.15 48.28 -35.77
C THR A 193 11.55 48.30 -36.35
N THR A 194 11.66 47.98 -37.64
CA THR A 194 12.86 48.27 -38.44
C THR A 194 12.98 49.76 -38.53
N GLY A 195 13.93 50.36 -37.77
CA GLY A 195 14.42 51.72 -37.99
C GLY A 195 15.57 51.73 -38.97
#